data_d74d043e63079e78b5d92f7aa0a93b97
#
_entry.id   d74d043e63079e78b5d92f7aa0a93b97
#
_cell.length_a   1.000
_cell.length_b   1.000
_cell.length_c   1.000
_cell.angle_alpha   90.00
_cell.angle_beta   90.00
_cell.angle_gamma   90.00
#
_symmetry.space_group_name_H-M   'P 1'
#
loop_
_entity.id
_entity.type
_entity.pdbx_description
1 polymer ?
#
loop_
_entity_poly.entity_id
_entity_poly.type
_entity_poly.pdbx_seq_one_letter_code
_entity_poly.pdbx_strand_id
1 'polypeptide(L)'
;YLPGERSASVHLEKFPSVDTFIDSELLNNWNQLLEVRTEVNIALEEQRKNKVIGTSLGAVVKIKAQEGLLGKLLTQYYKQLPMLFIVSEVVLNIDSKNKSDDLKIQVERATGMKCERCWRYVPTLTSDPNKEGLCNRCADALTETVSS
;
A
#
# COMPACT_ATOMS: atom_id res chain seq x y z
N TYR A 1 -22.03 16.41 -15.82
CA TYR A 1 -22.05 17.23 -17.06
C TYR A 1 -20.71 17.97 -17.16
N LEU A 2 -19.87 17.59 -18.13
CA LEU A 2 -18.59 18.27 -18.37
C LEU A 2 -18.79 19.31 -19.44
N PRO A 3 -18.36 20.57 -19.27
CA PRO A 3 -18.51 21.63 -20.29
C PRO A 3 -17.55 21.39 -21.47
N GLY A 4 -17.94 21.85 -22.67
CA GLY A 4 -17.12 21.81 -23.89
C GLY A 4 -17.81 21.10 -25.05
N GLU A 5 -17.29 21.33 -26.29
CA GLU A 5 -17.70 20.59 -27.47
C GLU A 5 -17.22 19.14 -27.38
N ARG A 6 -18.10 18.21 -27.78
CA ARG A 6 -17.83 16.77 -27.71
C ARG A 6 -18.18 16.10 -29.00
N SER A 7 -17.46 15.02 -29.27
CA SER A 7 -17.83 14.10 -30.35
C SER A 7 -19.21 13.49 -30.11
N ALA A 8 -19.89 13.11 -31.18
CA ALA A 8 -21.23 12.49 -31.12
C ALA A 8 -21.26 11.20 -30.27
N SER A 9 -20.10 10.57 -30.05
CA SER A 9 -19.94 9.39 -29.21
C SER A 9 -18.57 9.39 -28.54
N VAL A 10 -18.50 8.93 -27.30
CA VAL A 10 -17.24 8.71 -26.56
C VAL A 10 -16.27 7.77 -27.31
N HIS A 11 -16.80 6.87 -28.14
CA HIS A 11 -15.99 5.97 -28.96
C HIS A 11 -15.27 6.66 -30.14
N LEU A 12 -15.64 7.91 -30.45
CA LEU A 12 -14.99 8.73 -31.46
C LEU A 12 -13.94 9.68 -30.87
N GLU A 13 -13.88 9.75 -29.55
CA GLU A 13 -12.87 10.56 -28.87
C GLU A 13 -11.48 9.93 -28.99
N LYS A 14 -10.49 10.79 -29.17
CA LYS A 14 -9.08 10.35 -29.12
C LYS A 14 -8.57 10.43 -27.69
N PHE A 15 -7.81 9.41 -27.28
CA PHE A 15 -7.07 9.51 -26.03
C PHE A 15 -6.11 10.71 -26.09
N PRO A 16 -6.01 11.51 -25.02
CA PRO A 16 -5.05 12.61 -24.97
C PRO A 16 -3.62 12.06 -25.07
N SER A 17 -2.73 12.80 -25.73
CA SER A 17 -1.32 12.48 -25.70
C SER A 17 -0.78 12.67 -24.27
N VAL A 18 -0.06 11.67 -23.78
CA VAL A 18 0.50 11.66 -22.41
C VAL A 18 2.03 11.82 -22.40
N ASP A 19 2.66 12.03 -23.57
CA ASP A 19 4.12 12.07 -23.72
C ASP A 19 4.78 13.11 -22.83
N THR A 20 4.11 14.24 -22.57
CA THR A 20 4.59 15.31 -21.69
C THR A 20 4.47 15.00 -20.20
N PHE A 21 3.76 13.94 -19.82
CA PHE A 21 3.54 13.52 -18.44
C PHE A 21 4.37 12.31 -18.02
N ILE A 22 5.20 11.78 -18.94
CA ILE A 22 6.04 10.62 -18.67
C ILE A 22 7.22 11.04 -17.79
N ASP A 23 7.24 10.55 -16.56
CA ASP A 23 8.36 10.63 -15.62
C ASP A 23 9.08 9.29 -15.58
N SER A 24 10.21 9.20 -16.28
CA SER A 24 10.99 7.96 -16.40
C SER A 24 11.58 7.49 -15.06
N GLU A 25 11.94 8.43 -14.16
CA GLU A 25 12.44 8.09 -12.83
C GLU A 25 11.33 7.49 -11.97
N LEU A 26 10.17 8.12 -11.98
CA LEU A 26 8.98 7.63 -11.27
C LEU A 26 8.59 6.24 -11.78
N LEU A 27 8.58 6.00 -13.09
CA LEU A 27 8.27 4.71 -13.67
C LEU A 27 9.27 3.63 -13.24
N ASN A 28 10.56 3.94 -13.25
CA ASN A 28 11.60 3.01 -12.79
C ASN A 28 11.44 2.67 -11.30
N ASN A 29 11.16 3.67 -10.46
CA ASN A 29 10.90 3.47 -9.04
C ASN A 29 9.69 2.56 -8.80
N TRP A 30 8.60 2.81 -9.54
CA TRP A 30 7.40 1.97 -9.44
C TRP A 30 7.62 0.55 -9.93
N ASN A 31 8.41 0.33 -10.99
CA ASN A 31 8.74 -1.02 -11.46
C ASN A 31 9.46 -1.82 -10.35
N GLN A 32 10.45 -1.24 -9.68
CA GLN A 32 11.15 -1.88 -8.57
C GLN A 32 10.19 -2.18 -7.40
N LEU A 33 9.29 -1.25 -7.05
CA LEU A 33 8.29 -1.49 -6.00
C LEU A 33 7.30 -2.60 -6.36
N LEU A 34 6.95 -2.76 -7.64
CA LEU A 34 6.10 -3.84 -8.13
C LEU A 34 6.81 -5.21 -8.11
N GLU A 35 8.12 -5.24 -8.33
CA GLU A 35 8.93 -6.45 -8.13
C GLU A 35 8.88 -6.88 -6.66
N VAL A 36 9.15 -5.96 -5.73
CA VAL A 36 9.02 -6.24 -4.28
C VAL A 36 7.60 -6.70 -3.93
N ARG A 37 6.57 -6.09 -4.52
CA ARG A 37 5.18 -6.52 -4.31
C ARG A 37 4.95 -7.96 -4.75
N THR A 38 5.59 -8.39 -5.82
CA THR A 38 5.50 -9.78 -6.30
C THR A 38 6.05 -10.75 -5.26
N GLU A 39 7.22 -10.47 -4.70
CA GLU A 39 7.82 -11.28 -3.63
C GLU A 39 6.96 -11.28 -2.35
N VAL A 40 6.41 -10.12 -1.97
CA VAL A 40 5.47 -10.02 -0.84
C VAL A 40 4.23 -10.87 -1.08
N ASN A 41 3.67 -10.87 -2.29
CA ASN A 41 2.50 -11.67 -2.62
C ASN A 41 2.79 -13.18 -2.53
N ILE A 42 3.97 -13.63 -2.95
CA ILE A 42 4.39 -15.04 -2.80
C ILE A 42 4.40 -15.42 -1.32
N ALA A 43 5.02 -14.59 -0.48
CA ALA A 43 5.07 -14.83 0.96
C ALA A 43 3.68 -14.81 1.63
N LEU A 44 2.80 -13.90 1.20
CA LEU A 44 1.41 -13.85 1.68
C LEU A 44 0.63 -15.11 1.31
N GLU A 45 0.77 -15.60 0.07
CA GLU A 45 0.10 -16.84 -0.37
C GLU A 45 0.61 -18.08 0.39
N GLU A 46 1.90 -18.15 0.69
CA GLU A 46 2.46 -19.22 1.51
C GLU A 46 1.83 -19.22 2.91
N GLN A 47 1.75 -18.06 3.57
CA GLN A 47 1.13 -17.97 4.89
C GLN A 47 -0.39 -18.20 4.87
N ARG A 48 -1.04 -17.91 3.75
CA ARG A 48 -2.46 -18.25 3.55
C ARG A 48 -2.66 -19.77 3.42
N LYS A 49 -1.82 -20.45 2.66
CA LYS A 49 -1.82 -21.93 2.55
C LYS A 49 -1.58 -22.59 3.90
N ASN A 50 -0.67 -22.04 4.70
CA ASN A 50 -0.36 -22.48 6.05
C ASN A 50 -1.43 -22.10 7.10
N LYS A 51 -2.51 -21.41 6.68
CA LYS A 51 -3.62 -20.94 7.54
C LYS A 51 -3.18 -19.99 8.67
N VAL A 52 -2.01 -19.34 8.55
CA VAL A 52 -1.53 -18.32 9.48
C VAL A 52 -2.36 -17.05 9.34
N ILE A 53 -2.71 -16.69 8.10
CA ILE A 53 -3.57 -15.55 7.76
C ILE A 53 -4.77 -16.01 6.92
N GLY A 54 -5.91 -15.33 7.06
CA GLY A 54 -7.08 -15.56 6.20
C GLY A 54 -7.11 -14.61 5.00
N THR A 55 -6.80 -13.34 5.24
CA THR A 55 -6.76 -12.28 4.21
C THR A 55 -5.45 -11.49 4.32
N SER A 56 -5.03 -10.85 3.24
CA SER A 56 -3.83 -9.99 3.24
C SER A 56 -3.94 -8.84 4.24
N LEU A 57 -5.14 -8.27 4.42
CA LEU A 57 -5.40 -7.24 5.44
C LEU A 57 -5.27 -7.75 6.88
N GLY A 58 -5.25 -9.06 7.10
CA GLY A 58 -4.93 -9.67 8.41
C GLY A 58 -3.43 -9.93 8.61
N ALA A 59 -2.56 -9.35 7.78
CA ALA A 59 -1.12 -9.57 7.83
C ALA A 59 -0.32 -8.32 8.20
N VAL A 60 0.82 -8.57 8.86
CA VAL A 60 1.97 -7.68 8.98
C VAL A 60 3.10 -8.25 8.13
N VAL A 61 3.69 -7.43 7.28
CA VAL A 61 4.84 -7.80 6.44
C VAL A 61 6.11 -7.18 7.02
N LYS A 62 7.08 -8.01 7.36
CA LYS A 62 8.40 -7.58 7.81
C LYS A 62 9.39 -7.72 6.65
N ILE A 63 9.98 -6.62 6.25
CA ILE A 63 10.95 -6.55 5.17
C ILE A 63 12.31 -6.22 5.77
N LYS A 64 13.31 -7.06 5.49
CA LYS A 64 14.71 -6.76 5.74
C LYS A 64 15.38 -6.54 4.40
N ALA A 65 15.93 -5.36 4.19
CA ALA A 65 16.67 -4.98 3.00
C ALA A 65 18.01 -4.38 3.37
N GLN A 66 18.97 -4.47 2.44
CA GLN A 66 20.27 -3.83 2.60
C GLN A 66 20.15 -2.31 2.39
N GLU A 67 21.05 -1.56 3.01
CA GLU A 67 21.26 -0.16 2.72
C GLU A 67 21.85 0.02 1.32
N GLY A 68 20.98 0.25 0.33
CA GLY A 68 21.30 0.39 -1.08
C GLY A 68 20.20 1.18 -1.80
N LEU A 69 20.16 1.11 -3.13
CA LEU A 69 19.12 1.80 -3.91
C LEU A 69 17.72 1.33 -3.51
N LEU A 70 17.52 0.01 -3.39
CA LEU A 70 16.24 -0.56 -3.00
C LEU A 70 15.85 -0.18 -1.56
N GLY A 71 16.79 -0.22 -0.61
CA GLY A 71 16.54 0.19 0.77
C GLY A 71 16.13 1.65 0.89
N LYS A 72 16.77 2.55 0.13
CA LYS A 72 16.39 3.97 0.04
C LYS A 72 15.00 4.14 -0.54
N LEU A 73 14.69 3.42 -1.63
CA LEU A 73 13.39 3.44 -2.28
C LEU A 73 12.28 2.99 -1.33
N LEU A 74 12.46 1.86 -0.65
CA LEU A 74 11.50 1.36 0.33
C LEU A 74 11.30 2.34 1.49
N THR A 75 12.36 3.01 1.94
CA THR A 75 12.28 4.04 2.99
C THR A 75 11.51 5.26 2.50
N GLN A 76 11.76 5.73 1.29
CA GLN A 76 11.05 6.85 0.67
C GLN A 76 9.54 6.60 0.59
N TYR A 77 9.14 5.39 0.18
CA TYR A 77 7.74 5.01 0.01
C TYR A 77 7.13 4.28 1.23
N TYR A 78 7.81 4.28 2.37
CA TYR A 78 7.43 3.50 3.56
C TYR A 78 5.96 3.66 3.95
N LYS A 79 5.45 4.89 3.97
CA LYS A 79 4.06 5.20 4.34
C LYS A 79 3.02 4.60 3.37
N GLN A 80 3.41 4.38 2.11
CA GLN A 80 2.54 3.82 1.07
C GLN A 80 2.63 2.30 0.96
N LEU A 81 3.70 1.66 1.49
CA LEU A 81 3.89 0.21 1.38
C LEU A 81 2.70 -0.61 1.91
N PRO A 82 2.06 -0.28 3.04
CA PRO A 82 0.88 -1.04 3.49
C PRO A 82 -0.30 -0.97 2.52
N MET A 83 -0.42 0.12 1.77
CA MET A 83 -1.44 0.28 0.73
C MET A 83 -1.05 -0.49 -0.54
N LEU A 84 0.22 -0.40 -0.94
CA LEU A 84 0.75 -1.09 -2.12
C LEU A 84 0.63 -2.62 -1.99
N PHE A 85 0.92 -3.17 -0.81
CA PHE A 85 0.85 -4.62 -0.54
C PHE A 85 -0.53 -5.08 -0.05
N ILE A 86 -1.46 -4.16 0.20
CA ILE A 86 -2.82 -4.43 0.72
C ILE A 86 -2.75 -5.20 2.06
N VAL A 87 -1.92 -4.72 2.98
CA VAL A 87 -1.72 -5.31 4.31
C VAL A 87 -2.04 -4.31 5.43
N SER A 88 -2.17 -4.77 6.66
CA SER A 88 -2.40 -3.86 7.79
C SER A 88 -1.18 -3.02 8.10
N GLU A 89 0.00 -3.63 8.10
CA GLU A 89 1.25 -2.97 8.49
C GLU A 89 2.44 -3.52 7.69
N VAL A 90 3.45 -2.68 7.51
CA VAL A 90 4.77 -3.06 7.01
C VAL A 90 5.82 -2.58 8.02
N VAL A 91 6.68 -3.50 8.45
CA VAL A 91 7.85 -3.20 9.29
C VAL A 91 9.09 -3.30 8.40
N LEU A 92 9.79 -2.19 8.22
CA LEU A 92 10.97 -2.11 7.38
C LEU A 92 12.23 -2.05 8.25
N ASN A 93 13.15 -2.99 8.05
CA ASN A 93 14.47 -3.02 8.66
C ASN A 93 15.54 -2.87 7.59
N ILE A 94 16.27 -1.77 7.61
CA ILE A 94 17.42 -1.54 6.73
C ILE A 94 18.69 -1.88 7.49
N ASP A 95 19.44 -2.85 6.98
CA ASP A 95 20.68 -3.32 7.59
C ASP A 95 21.89 -2.83 6.78
N SER A 96 22.72 -1.99 7.39
CA SER A 96 23.95 -1.48 6.80
C SER A 96 25.14 -2.46 6.88
N LYS A 97 25.01 -3.55 7.65
CA LYS A 97 26.11 -4.51 7.90
C LYS A 97 25.99 -5.78 7.06
N ASN A 98 24.86 -6.07 6.50
CA ASN A 98 24.63 -7.30 5.74
C ASN A 98 25.08 -7.09 4.28
N LYS A 99 26.02 -7.90 3.80
CA LYS A 99 26.58 -7.82 2.45
C LYS A 99 25.80 -8.63 1.40
N SER A 100 24.72 -9.29 1.79
CA SER A 100 23.89 -10.03 0.84
C SER A 100 22.76 -9.13 0.34
N ASP A 101 22.68 -8.97 -0.96
CA ASP A 101 21.61 -8.20 -1.67
C ASP A 101 20.21 -8.85 -1.53
N ASP A 102 20.07 -9.83 -0.63
CA ASP A 102 18.87 -10.62 -0.46
C ASP A 102 17.79 -9.82 0.29
N LEU A 103 16.70 -9.57 -0.40
CA LEU A 103 15.46 -9.11 0.19
C LEU A 103 14.85 -10.26 1.01
N LYS A 104 14.68 -10.06 2.33
CA LYS A 104 14.02 -11.07 3.19
C LYS A 104 12.66 -10.56 3.62
N ILE A 105 11.65 -11.35 3.29
CA ILE A 105 10.25 -11.05 3.57
C ILE A 105 9.72 -12.09 4.55
N GLN A 106 9.12 -11.63 5.64
CA GLN A 106 8.41 -12.45 6.61
C GLN A 106 7.00 -11.91 6.77
N VAL A 107 6.03 -12.80 6.86
CA VAL A 107 4.61 -12.45 7.04
C VAL A 107 4.14 -13.05 8.34
N GLU A 108 3.50 -12.21 9.15
CA GLU A 108 2.90 -12.59 10.43
C GLU A 108 1.43 -12.17 10.46
N ARG A 109 0.66 -12.78 11.34
CA ARG A 109 -0.72 -12.36 11.57
C ARG A 109 -0.74 -10.99 12.25
N ALA A 110 -1.54 -10.07 11.73
CA ALA A 110 -1.76 -8.78 12.34
C ALA A 110 -2.49 -8.90 13.67
N THR A 111 -2.07 -8.10 14.64
CA THR A 111 -2.69 -7.98 15.97
C THR A 111 -3.41 -6.64 16.08
N GLY A 112 -4.22 -6.48 17.13
CA GLY A 112 -4.97 -5.25 17.38
C GLY A 112 -6.44 -5.36 16.97
N MET A 113 -7.08 -4.19 16.78
CA MET A 113 -8.51 -4.07 16.48
C MET A 113 -8.76 -3.86 15.00
N LYS A 114 -9.73 -4.59 14.46
CA LYS A 114 -10.10 -4.50 13.05
C LYS A 114 -10.98 -3.28 12.83
N CYS A 115 -10.57 -2.39 11.94
CA CYS A 115 -11.41 -1.28 11.50
C CYS A 115 -12.56 -1.79 10.63
N GLU A 116 -13.80 -1.41 10.94
CA GLU A 116 -15.01 -1.87 10.23
C GLU A 116 -15.10 -1.34 8.79
N ARG A 117 -14.48 -0.19 8.49
CA ARG A 117 -14.53 0.41 7.16
C ARG A 117 -13.42 -0.10 6.24
N CYS A 118 -12.15 -0.07 6.69
CA CYS A 118 -11.01 -0.44 5.82
C CYS A 118 -10.48 -1.85 6.08
N TRP A 119 -10.97 -2.51 7.12
CA TRP A 119 -10.65 -3.89 7.52
C TRP A 119 -9.19 -4.15 7.92
N ARG A 120 -8.39 -3.10 8.01
CA ARG A 120 -7.03 -3.20 8.56
C ARG A 120 -7.10 -3.38 10.07
N TYR A 121 -6.11 -4.10 10.59
CA TYR A 121 -5.88 -4.20 12.02
C TYR A 121 -4.98 -3.04 12.45
N VAL A 122 -5.38 -2.35 13.50
CA VAL A 122 -4.70 -1.18 14.06
C VAL A 122 -4.56 -1.33 15.57
N PRO A 123 -3.55 -0.70 16.21
CA PRO A 123 -3.39 -0.77 17.66
C PRO A 123 -4.60 -0.24 18.41
N THR A 124 -5.21 0.85 17.93
CA THR A 124 -6.36 1.50 18.54
C THR A 124 -7.33 2.00 17.48
N LEU A 125 -8.62 1.97 17.79
CA LEU A 125 -9.67 2.65 17.02
C LEU A 125 -9.84 4.08 17.54
N THR A 126 -10.58 4.92 16.79
CA THR A 126 -10.89 6.27 17.22
C THR A 126 -11.74 6.26 18.51
N SER A 127 -11.55 7.27 19.36
CA SER A 127 -12.37 7.50 20.53
C SER A 127 -13.59 8.39 20.27
N ASP A 128 -13.79 8.84 19.01
CA ASP A 128 -14.97 9.63 18.63
C ASP A 128 -16.22 8.75 18.66
N PRO A 129 -17.21 9.04 19.53
CA PRO A 129 -18.42 8.21 19.65
C PRO A 129 -19.28 8.20 18.38
N ASN A 130 -19.14 9.19 17.49
CA ASN A 130 -19.85 9.22 16.20
C ASN A 130 -19.17 8.39 15.12
N LYS A 131 -17.98 7.85 15.38
CA LYS A 131 -17.14 7.11 14.44
C LYS A 131 -16.62 5.82 15.06
N GLU A 132 -17.40 5.24 15.98
CA GLU A 132 -17.06 3.99 16.66
C GLU A 132 -16.72 2.89 15.65
N GLY A 133 -15.77 2.01 15.98
CA GLY A 133 -15.31 0.94 15.10
C GLY A 133 -14.35 1.36 13.98
N LEU A 134 -14.04 2.66 13.84
CA LEU A 134 -13.16 3.16 12.78
C LEU A 134 -11.75 3.42 13.28
N CYS A 135 -10.75 3.21 12.42
CA CYS A 135 -9.39 3.71 12.65
C CYS A 135 -9.32 5.22 12.36
N ASN A 136 -8.34 5.92 12.94
CA ASN A 136 -8.18 7.37 12.79
C ASN A 136 -8.19 7.81 11.32
N ARG A 137 -7.46 7.14 10.44
CA ARG A 137 -7.46 7.43 8.99
C ARG A 137 -8.86 7.40 8.37
N CYS A 138 -9.70 6.43 8.77
CA CYS A 138 -11.07 6.33 8.26
C CYS A 138 -11.99 7.38 8.88
N ALA A 139 -11.74 7.73 10.14
CA ALA A 139 -12.46 8.78 10.83
C ALA A 139 -12.17 10.16 10.21
N ASP A 140 -10.89 10.45 9.90
CA ASP A 140 -10.46 11.69 9.24
C ASP A 140 -11.08 11.84 7.84
N ALA A 141 -11.03 10.77 7.03
CA ALA A 141 -11.61 10.78 5.70
C ALA A 141 -13.12 11.05 5.65
N LEU A 142 -13.85 10.74 6.72
CA LEU A 142 -15.28 11.09 6.84
C LEU A 142 -15.49 12.54 7.28
N THR A 143 -14.50 13.16 7.90
CA THR A 143 -14.58 14.58 8.32
C THR A 143 -14.33 15.49 7.11
N GLU A 144 -13.38 15.16 6.25
CA GLU A 144 -13.04 15.94 5.06
C GLU A 144 -14.18 16.04 4.03
N THR A 145 -15.03 15.01 3.95
CA THR A 145 -16.18 15.00 3.01
C THR A 145 -17.34 15.88 3.44
N VAL A 146 -17.36 16.41 4.68
CA VAL A 146 -18.44 17.29 5.17
C VAL A 146 -18.13 18.77 4.93
N SER A 147 -16.91 19.10 4.47
CA SER A 147 -16.43 20.48 4.30
C SER A 147 -16.46 20.97 2.84
N SER A 148 -17.21 20.31 1.95
CA SER A 148 -17.30 20.62 0.51
C SER A 148 -18.69 21.11 0.14
#